data_7ad8624df75b7819a1941cf127940829
#
_entry.id   7ad8624df75b7819a1941cf127940829
#
_cell.length_a   1.000
_cell.length_b   1.000
_cell.length_c   1.000
_cell.angle_alpha   90.00
_cell.angle_beta   90.00
_cell.angle_gamma   90.00
#
_symmetry.space_group_name_H-M   'P 1'
#
loop_
_entity.id
_entity.type
_entity.pdbx_description
1 polymer ?
#
loop_
_entity_poly.entity_id
_entity_poly.type
_entity_poly.pdbx_seq_one_letter_code
_entity_poly.pdbx_strand_id
1 'polypeptide(L)'
;EKLDKIIPGTFGKTNDGLVYYKDGVRLNASNLATGSKMFAIIKMLLDTGRIKKQTLLVLDEPESHLHPQWQNVFAEIIVLLVKELGVKILLTTHSPNFMLAIDAFMRKYNINDKSNFYQTKNLGDGFVEYVDVTNNMEKIYQDFLVYLTEVKSIHDSFTDPEDA
;
A
#
# COMPACT_ATOMS: atom_id res chain seq x y z
N GLU A 1 15.76 -1.85 -9.57
CA GLU A 1 16.68 -2.00 -8.42
C GLU A 1 15.99 -2.26 -7.07
N LYS A 2 15.02 -1.43 -6.62
CA LYS A 2 14.40 -1.63 -5.30
C LYS A 2 13.53 -2.88 -5.27
N LEU A 3 12.69 -3.09 -6.27
CA LEU A 3 11.87 -4.30 -6.40
C LEU A 3 12.73 -5.56 -6.58
N ASP A 4 13.88 -5.48 -7.23
CA ASP A 4 14.78 -6.63 -7.41
C ASP A 4 15.43 -7.08 -6.10
N LYS A 5 15.59 -6.16 -5.14
CA LYS A 5 16.06 -6.49 -3.79
C LYS A 5 14.98 -7.17 -2.96
N ILE A 6 13.70 -6.83 -3.18
CA ILE A 6 12.55 -7.37 -2.44
C ILE A 6 12.13 -8.71 -3.03
N ILE A 7 12.05 -8.78 -4.36
CA ILE A 7 11.71 -9.99 -5.12
C ILE A 7 12.83 -10.25 -6.12
N PRO A 8 13.93 -10.85 -5.67
CA PRO A 8 15.04 -11.22 -6.55
C PRO A 8 14.61 -12.35 -7.45
N GLY A 9 14.63 -12.15 -8.75
CA GLY A 9 14.22 -13.12 -9.76
C GLY A 9 13.43 -12.45 -10.88
N THR A 10 12.94 -13.25 -11.80
CA THR A 10 12.21 -12.77 -12.98
C THR A 10 10.86 -13.46 -13.13
N PHE A 11 9.92 -12.74 -13.72
CA PHE A 11 8.62 -13.31 -14.07
C PHE A 11 8.58 -13.62 -15.57
N GLY A 12 8.01 -14.77 -15.90
CA GLY A 12 7.75 -15.18 -17.28
C GLY A 12 6.34 -15.72 -17.43
N LYS A 13 5.84 -15.68 -18.67
CA LYS A 13 4.57 -16.30 -19.03
C LYS A 13 4.84 -17.60 -19.79
N THR A 14 4.19 -18.69 -19.37
CA THR A 14 4.19 -19.99 -20.05
C THR A 14 2.76 -20.37 -20.45
N ASN A 15 2.61 -21.47 -21.16
CA ASN A 15 1.28 -22.00 -21.50
C ASN A 15 0.46 -22.35 -20.24
N ASP A 16 1.13 -22.72 -19.16
CA ASP A 16 0.50 -23.07 -17.86
C ASP A 16 0.25 -21.86 -16.96
N GLY A 17 0.52 -20.64 -17.43
CA GLY A 17 0.31 -19.41 -16.69
C GLY A 17 1.60 -18.66 -16.35
N LEU A 18 1.53 -17.88 -15.28
CA LEU A 18 2.62 -17.05 -14.80
C LEU A 18 3.58 -17.87 -13.94
N VAL A 19 4.86 -17.78 -14.24
CA VAL A 19 5.93 -18.46 -13.49
C VAL A 19 6.96 -17.46 -12.98
N TYR A 20 7.52 -17.77 -11.84
CA TYR A 20 8.60 -17.05 -11.18
C TYR A 20 9.87 -17.89 -11.22
N TYR A 21 10.98 -17.29 -11.64
CA TYR A 21 12.29 -17.92 -11.73
C TYR A 21 13.25 -17.25 -10.75
N LYS A 22 13.88 -18.04 -9.90
CA LYS A 22 14.94 -17.59 -8.99
C LYS A 22 15.93 -18.72 -8.76
N ASP A 23 17.21 -18.43 -8.89
CA ASP A 23 18.33 -19.35 -8.57
C ASP A 23 18.17 -20.75 -9.21
N GLY A 24 17.69 -20.79 -10.46
CA GLY A 24 17.41 -22.03 -11.20
C GLY A 24 16.12 -22.77 -10.80
N VAL A 25 15.39 -22.26 -9.82
CA VAL A 25 14.09 -22.80 -9.40
C VAL A 25 12.96 -22.13 -10.14
N ARG A 26 12.03 -22.94 -10.66
CA ARG A 26 10.78 -22.48 -11.28
C ARG A 26 9.63 -22.71 -10.30
N LEU A 27 8.92 -21.63 -9.96
CA LEU A 27 7.72 -21.67 -9.13
C LEU A 27 6.52 -21.12 -9.88
N ASN A 28 5.35 -21.74 -9.69
CA ASN A 28 4.12 -21.11 -10.13
C ASN A 28 3.85 -19.84 -9.27
N ALA A 29 3.56 -18.72 -9.92
CA ALA A 29 3.32 -17.45 -9.21
C ALA A 29 2.12 -17.52 -8.23
N SER A 30 1.19 -18.45 -8.44
CA SER A 30 0.10 -18.72 -7.49
C SER A 30 0.58 -19.19 -6.11
N ASN A 31 1.75 -19.81 -6.06
CA ASN A 31 2.34 -20.37 -4.84
C ASN A 31 3.16 -19.35 -4.02
N LEU A 32 3.25 -18.11 -4.49
CA LEU A 32 3.88 -17.04 -3.71
C LEU A 32 3.04 -16.73 -2.47
N ALA A 33 3.70 -16.44 -1.35
CA ALA A 33 3.03 -15.99 -0.14
C ALA A 33 2.17 -14.75 -0.43
N THR A 34 1.00 -14.64 0.18
CA THR A 34 0.01 -13.60 -0.11
C THR A 34 0.60 -12.20 -0.02
N GLY A 35 1.40 -11.92 1.02
CA GLY A 35 2.07 -10.63 1.17
C GLY A 35 3.10 -10.31 0.06
N SER A 36 3.69 -11.32 -0.58
CA SER A 36 4.64 -11.12 -1.68
C SER A 36 3.96 -10.95 -3.04
N LYS A 37 2.69 -11.33 -3.18
CA LYS A 37 1.97 -11.30 -4.47
C LYS A 37 1.86 -9.91 -5.05
N MET A 38 1.57 -8.89 -4.24
CA MET A 38 1.44 -7.52 -4.73
C MET A 38 2.75 -6.98 -5.28
N PHE A 39 3.86 -7.19 -4.58
CA PHE A 39 5.18 -6.84 -5.09
C PHE A 39 5.51 -7.59 -6.40
N ALA A 40 5.16 -8.88 -6.44
CA ALA A 40 5.36 -9.73 -7.62
C ALA A 40 4.54 -9.23 -8.82
N ILE A 41 3.28 -8.84 -8.62
CA ILE A 41 2.42 -8.30 -9.68
C ILE A 41 3.02 -7.00 -10.22
N ILE A 42 3.41 -6.06 -9.36
CA ILE A 42 4.01 -4.80 -9.79
C ILE A 42 5.30 -5.06 -10.57
N LYS A 43 6.18 -5.94 -10.06
CA LYS A 43 7.42 -6.30 -10.75
C LYS A 43 7.15 -6.92 -12.12
N MET A 44 6.23 -7.87 -12.21
CA MET A 44 5.84 -8.48 -13.47
C MET A 44 5.32 -7.45 -14.48
N LEU A 45 4.48 -6.52 -14.04
CA LEU A 45 3.92 -5.50 -14.91
C LEU A 45 5.00 -4.53 -15.42
N LEU A 46 6.03 -4.26 -14.61
CA LEU A 46 7.22 -3.49 -15.00
C LEU A 46 8.08 -4.28 -16.00
N ASP A 47 8.44 -5.52 -15.68
CA ASP A 47 9.31 -6.37 -16.50
C ASP A 47 8.70 -6.65 -17.88
N THR A 48 7.37 -6.73 -17.96
CA THR A 48 6.63 -6.93 -19.22
C THR A 48 6.30 -5.62 -19.97
N GLY A 49 6.74 -4.46 -19.45
CA GLY A 49 6.48 -3.15 -20.06
C GLY A 49 5.01 -2.71 -20.04
N ARG A 50 4.19 -3.33 -19.20
CA ARG A 50 2.77 -2.97 -19.04
C ARG A 50 2.59 -1.72 -18.20
N ILE A 51 3.48 -1.47 -17.24
CA ILE A 51 3.57 -0.20 -16.53
C ILE A 51 4.54 0.72 -17.27
N LYS A 52 4.02 1.81 -17.79
CA LYS A 52 4.77 2.84 -18.52
C LYS A 52 4.19 4.22 -18.23
N LYS A 53 4.81 5.26 -18.74
CA LYS A 53 4.34 6.64 -18.59
C LYS A 53 2.85 6.75 -18.94
N GLN A 54 2.09 7.45 -18.10
CA GLN A 54 0.63 7.66 -18.19
C GLN A 54 -0.24 6.40 -17.99
N THR A 55 0.32 5.27 -17.61
CA THR A 55 -0.49 4.13 -17.16
C THR A 55 -1.33 4.55 -15.96
N LEU A 56 -2.62 4.20 -15.96
CA LEU A 56 -3.47 4.27 -14.77
C LEU A 56 -3.46 2.91 -14.07
N LEU A 57 -3.04 2.90 -12.82
CA LEU A 57 -3.18 1.75 -11.92
C LEU A 57 -4.32 2.01 -10.95
N VAL A 58 -5.22 1.05 -10.83
CA VAL A 58 -6.27 1.05 -9.81
C VAL A 58 -5.92 -0.06 -8.83
N LEU A 59 -5.71 0.30 -7.58
CA LEU A 59 -5.29 -0.59 -6.50
C LEU A 59 -6.31 -0.50 -5.36
N ASP A 60 -6.97 -1.61 -5.09
CA ASP A 60 -7.96 -1.71 -4.02
C ASP A 60 -7.34 -2.45 -2.84
N GLU A 61 -7.16 -1.74 -1.71
CA GLU A 61 -6.54 -2.24 -0.47
C GLU A 61 -5.28 -3.10 -0.69
N PRO A 62 -4.30 -2.63 -1.46
CA PRO A 62 -3.17 -3.46 -1.86
C PRO A 62 -2.26 -3.86 -0.68
N GLU A 63 -2.41 -3.19 0.45
CA GLU A 63 -1.65 -3.44 1.68
C GLU A 63 -2.31 -4.40 2.66
N SER A 64 -3.55 -4.84 2.43
CA SER A 64 -4.41 -5.56 3.39
C SER A 64 -3.77 -6.84 3.96
N HIS A 65 -2.86 -7.47 3.23
CA HIS A 65 -2.16 -8.68 3.65
C HIS A 65 -0.67 -8.45 3.98
N LEU A 66 -0.25 -7.19 4.10
CA LEU A 66 1.12 -6.83 4.39
C LEU A 66 1.30 -6.51 5.87
N HIS A 67 2.36 -7.05 6.47
CA HIS A 67 2.84 -6.58 7.76
C HIS A 67 3.17 -5.07 7.67
N PRO A 68 2.94 -4.23 8.72
CA PRO A 68 3.16 -2.79 8.68
C PRO A 68 4.52 -2.36 8.11
N GLN A 69 5.58 -3.10 8.42
CA GLN A 69 6.91 -2.84 7.84
C GLN A 69 6.92 -2.96 6.31
N TRP A 70 6.21 -3.94 5.75
CA TRP A 70 6.10 -4.14 4.31
C TRP A 70 5.13 -3.16 3.66
N GLN A 71 4.13 -2.65 4.40
CA GLN A 71 3.29 -1.55 3.95
C GLN A 71 4.14 -0.32 3.64
N ASN A 72 5.08 0.03 4.52
CA ASN A 72 6.00 1.16 4.30
C ASN A 72 6.85 0.98 3.02
N VAL A 73 7.38 -0.23 2.83
CA VAL A 73 8.17 -0.55 1.63
C VAL A 73 7.30 -0.46 0.36
N PHE A 74 6.07 -0.94 0.43
CA PHE A 74 5.13 -0.90 -0.70
C PHE A 74 4.70 0.53 -1.02
N ALA A 75 4.42 1.35 0.00
CA ALA A 75 4.14 2.77 -0.15
C ALA A 75 5.26 3.50 -0.89
N GLU A 76 6.52 3.24 -0.52
CA GLU A 76 7.66 3.85 -1.22
C GLU A 76 7.74 3.43 -2.70
N ILE A 77 7.43 2.17 -3.02
CA ILE A 77 7.38 1.69 -4.40
C ILE A 77 6.28 2.41 -5.19
N ILE A 78 5.08 2.53 -4.63
CA ILE A 78 3.96 3.25 -5.23
C ILE A 78 4.36 4.70 -5.57
N VAL A 79 4.97 5.39 -4.61
CA VAL A 79 5.43 6.77 -4.80
C VAL A 79 6.53 6.87 -5.87
N LEU A 80 7.46 5.91 -5.91
CA LEU A 80 8.49 5.86 -6.96
C LEU A 80 7.92 5.59 -8.35
N LEU A 81 6.86 4.79 -8.49
CA LEU A 81 6.17 4.61 -9.78
C LEU A 81 5.61 5.94 -10.30
N VAL A 82 5.02 6.75 -9.41
CA VAL A 82 4.54 8.09 -9.77
C VAL A 82 5.70 8.99 -10.16
N LYS A 83 6.74 9.05 -9.33
CA LYS A 83 7.88 9.96 -9.52
C LYS A 83 8.67 9.65 -10.78
N GLU A 84 9.11 8.39 -10.92
CA GLU A 84 10.10 8.01 -11.93
C GLU A 84 9.46 7.65 -13.28
N LEU A 85 8.24 7.11 -13.26
CA LEU A 85 7.57 6.63 -14.46
C LEU A 85 6.37 7.49 -14.89
N GLY A 86 5.92 8.43 -14.06
CA GLY A 86 4.74 9.26 -14.34
C GLY A 86 3.45 8.43 -14.41
N VAL A 87 3.38 7.35 -13.64
CA VAL A 87 2.19 6.51 -13.50
C VAL A 87 1.12 7.29 -12.73
N LYS A 88 -0.13 7.17 -13.12
CA LYS A 88 -1.28 7.65 -12.36
C LYS A 88 -1.82 6.51 -11.52
N ILE A 89 -2.09 6.76 -10.25
CA ILE A 89 -2.55 5.72 -9.32
C ILE A 89 -3.82 6.19 -8.63
N LEU A 90 -4.87 5.37 -8.71
CA LEU A 90 -6.04 5.45 -7.85
C LEU A 90 -5.93 4.32 -6.83
N LEU A 91 -5.95 4.65 -5.55
CA LEU A 91 -5.72 3.71 -4.47
C LEU A 91 -6.78 3.87 -3.40
N THR A 92 -7.35 2.75 -2.94
CA THR A 92 -8.16 2.70 -1.72
C THR A 92 -7.35 2.06 -0.60
N THR A 93 -7.59 2.47 0.63
CA THR A 93 -6.95 1.88 1.81
C THR A 93 -7.79 2.09 3.06
N HIS A 94 -7.77 1.11 3.96
CA HIS A 94 -8.25 1.22 5.34
C HIS A 94 -7.09 1.26 6.35
N SER A 95 -5.84 1.25 5.90
CA SER A 95 -4.66 1.29 6.75
C SER A 95 -4.15 2.74 6.94
N PRO A 96 -4.31 3.33 8.12
CA PRO A 96 -3.73 4.64 8.41
C PRO A 96 -2.20 4.64 8.31
N ASN A 97 -1.55 3.52 8.67
CA ASN A 97 -0.11 3.37 8.51
C ASN A 97 0.31 3.47 7.04
N PHE A 98 -0.43 2.82 6.15
CA PHE A 98 -0.12 2.85 4.73
C PHE A 98 -0.36 4.23 4.11
N MET A 99 -1.47 4.89 4.48
CA MET A 99 -1.79 6.25 4.07
C MET A 99 -0.71 7.23 4.54
N LEU A 100 -0.32 7.16 5.83
CA LEU A 100 0.77 7.97 6.39
C LEU A 100 2.10 7.75 5.67
N ALA A 101 2.41 6.49 5.34
CA ALA A 101 3.63 6.16 4.61
C ALA A 101 3.61 6.76 3.19
N ILE A 102 2.48 6.71 2.48
CA ILE A 102 2.33 7.36 1.16
C ILE A 102 2.61 8.86 1.29
N ASP A 103 1.94 9.58 2.21
CA ASP A 103 2.16 11.01 2.41
C ASP A 103 3.62 11.34 2.76
N ALA A 104 4.22 10.58 3.67
CA ALA A 104 5.61 10.76 4.07
C ALA A 104 6.59 10.58 2.92
N PHE A 105 6.39 9.55 2.06
CA PHE A 105 7.24 9.35 0.89
C PHE A 105 7.00 10.37 -0.21
N MET A 106 5.74 10.83 -0.42
CA MET A 106 5.45 11.93 -1.35
C MET A 106 6.22 13.20 -0.96
N ARG A 107 6.25 13.54 0.33
CA ARG A 107 7.04 14.66 0.88
C ARG A 107 8.54 14.43 0.75
N LYS A 108 9.03 13.23 1.13
CA LYS A 108 10.44 12.86 1.02
C LYS A 108 10.98 13.03 -0.40
N TYR A 109 10.15 12.76 -1.39
CA TYR A 109 10.52 12.85 -2.80
C TYR A 109 10.11 14.15 -3.48
N ASN A 110 9.57 15.13 -2.74
CA ASN A 110 9.12 16.43 -3.21
C ASN A 110 8.11 16.37 -4.37
N ILE A 111 7.11 15.50 -4.23
CA ILE A 111 6.02 15.32 -5.19
C ILE A 111 4.63 15.30 -4.52
N ASN A 112 4.53 15.87 -3.32
CA ASN A 112 3.27 15.94 -2.57
C ASN A 112 2.19 16.77 -3.28
N ASP A 113 2.56 17.68 -4.16
CA ASP A 113 1.65 18.43 -5.05
C ASP A 113 0.96 17.57 -6.12
N LYS A 114 1.39 16.31 -6.27
CA LYS A 114 0.82 15.34 -7.24
C LYS A 114 -0.14 14.34 -6.59
N SER A 115 -0.49 14.52 -5.33
CA SER A 115 -1.39 13.64 -4.60
C SER A 115 -2.58 14.37 -4.03
N ASN A 116 -3.75 13.74 -4.08
CA ASN A 116 -4.94 14.17 -3.38
C ASN A 116 -5.43 13.00 -2.51
N PHE A 117 -5.92 13.34 -1.32
CA PHE A 117 -6.46 12.39 -0.37
C PHE A 117 -7.94 12.69 -0.13
N TYR A 118 -8.75 11.64 -0.17
CA TYR A 118 -10.19 11.73 0.04
C TYR A 118 -10.61 10.77 1.14
N GLN A 119 -11.42 11.24 2.06
CA GLN A 119 -12.06 10.43 3.09
C GLN A 119 -13.51 10.18 2.70
N THR A 120 -13.97 8.94 2.86
CA THR A 120 -15.38 8.60 2.70
C THR A 120 -16.13 8.95 3.98
N LYS A 121 -17.28 9.63 3.83
CA LYS A 121 -18.21 9.93 4.90
C LYS A 121 -19.55 9.31 4.59
N ASN A 122 -20.04 8.45 5.49
CA ASN A 122 -21.37 7.86 5.35
C ASN A 122 -22.43 8.91 5.71
N LEU A 123 -23.36 9.15 4.79
CA LEU A 123 -24.47 10.09 4.96
C LEU A 123 -25.76 9.39 5.41
N GLY A 124 -25.76 8.06 5.55
CA GLY A 124 -26.95 7.25 5.76
C GLY A 124 -27.64 6.86 4.44
N ASP A 125 -28.63 5.99 4.52
CA ASP A 125 -29.46 5.54 3.38
C ASP A 125 -28.66 5.01 2.17
N GLY A 126 -27.44 4.51 2.40
CA GLY A 126 -26.55 3.99 1.36
C GLY A 126 -25.78 5.03 0.56
N PHE A 127 -25.85 6.30 0.94
CA PHE A 127 -25.09 7.38 0.31
C PHE A 127 -23.77 7.61 1.01
N VAL A 128 -22.74 7.89 0.20
CA VAL A 128 -21.38 8.20 0.66
C VAL A 128 -20.91 9.50 0.00
N GLU A 129 -20.31 10.37 0.79
CA GLU A 129 -19.64 11.58 0.33
C GLU A 129 -18.12 11.36 0.33
N TYR A 130 -17.43 11.86 -0.69
CA TYR A 130 -15.96 11.94 -0.73
C TYR A 130 -15.53 13.35 -0.33
N VAL A 131 -14.89 13.46 0.82
CA VAL A 131 -14.40 14.74 1.35
C VAL A 131 -12.91 14.85 1.04
N ASP A 132 -12.51 15.93 0.37
CA ASP A 132 -11.09 16.24 0.14
C ASP A 132 -10.43 16.61 1.47
N VAL A 133 -9.43 15.84 1.86
CA VAL A 133 -8.67 15.99 3.11
C VAL A 133 -7.17 16.19 2.85
N THR A 134 -6.79 16.48 1.62
CA THR A 134 -5.40 16.65 1.18
C THR A 134 -4.64 17.64 2.05
N ASN A 135 -5.28 18.74 2.45
CA ASN A 135 -4.69 19.77 3.30
C ASN A 135 -5.01 19.60 4.79
N ASN A 136 -5.67 18.51 5.17
CA ASN A 136 -6.09 18.26 6.55
C ASN A 136 -5.86 16.80 6.98
N MET A 137 -4.73 16.23 6.57
CA MET A 137 -4.32 14.86 6.91
C MET A 137 -4.18 14.66 8.42
N GLU A 138 -3.80 15.71 9.15
CA GLU A 138 -3.68 15.71 10.61
C GLU A 138 -4.97 15.22 11.29
N LYS A 139 -6.13 15.65 10.80
CA LYS A 139 -7.42 15.22 11.35
C LYS A 139 -7.63 13.72 11.23
N ILE A 140 -7.24 13.11 10.11
CA ILE A 140 -7.38 11.66 9.92
C ILE A 140 -6.53 10.91 10.94
N TYR A 141 -5.30 11.39 11.20
CA TYR A 141 -4.42 10.78 12.19
C TYR A 141 -4.97 10.93 13.60
N GLN A 142 -5.54 12.10 13.92
CA GLN A 142 -6.18 12.33 15.23
C GLN A 142 -7.39 11.41 15.42
N ASP A 143 -8.27 11.30 14.43
CA ASP A 143 -9.41 10.38 14.47
C ASP A 143 -8.97 8.93 14.72
N PHE A 144 -7.88 8.51 14.10
CA PHE A 144 -7.33 7.18 14.31
C PHE A 144 -6.73 6.99 15.71
N LEU A 145 -6.02 7.99 16.24
CA LEU A 145 -5.47 7.95 17.58
C LEU A 145 -6.57 7.83 18.66
N VAL A 146 -7.74 8.40 18.43
CA VAL A 146 -8.88 8.25 19.33
C VAL A 146 -9.25 6.77 19.48
N TYR A 147 -9.38 6.02 18.39
CA TYR A 147 -9.69 4.59 18.43
C TYR A 147 -8.61 3.77 19.13
N LEU A 148 -7.34 4.08 18.89
CA LEU A 148 -6.22 3.42 19.58
C LEU A 148 -6.24 3.69 21.08
N THR A 149 -6.55 4.93 21.49
CA THR A 149 -6.63 5.32 22.90
C THR A 149 -7.80 4.61 23.59
N GLU A 150 -8.94 4.47 22.92
CA GLU A 150 -10.09 3.73 23.42
C GLU A 150 -9.73 2.26 23.68
N VAL A 151 -9.13 1.58 22.71
CA VAL A 151 -8.67 0.19 22.85
C VAL A 151 -7.66 0.04 23.97
N LYS A 152 -6.70 0.99 24.08
CA LYS A 152 -5.72 1.00 25.15
C LYS A 152 -6.39 1.17 26.52
N SER A 153 -7.35 2.06 26.66
CA SER A 153 -8.12 2.26 27.90
C SER A 153 -8.84 0.98 28.34
N ILE A 154 -9.42 0.24 27.39
CA ILE A 154 -10.04 -1.06 27.66
C ILE A 154 -8.96 -2.05 28.14
N HIS A 155 -7.85 -2.17 27.47
CA HIS A 155 -6.75 -3.06 27.87
C HIS A 155 -6.26 -2.74 29.29
N ASP A 156 -5.99 -1.46 29.59
CA ASP A 156 -5.46 -1.01 30.86
C ASP A 156 -6.46 -1.23 32.02
N SER A 157 -7.77 -1.31 31.73
CA SER A 157 -8.80 -1.60 32.73
C SER A 157 -8.81 -3.07 33.22
N PHE A 158 -8.11 -3.96 32.50
CA PHE A 158 -8.02 -5.40 32.82
C PHE A 158 -6.61 -5.83 33.22
N THR A 159 -5.61 -4.93 33.19
CA THR A 159 -4.27 -5.20 33.70
C THR A 159 -4.22 -4.88 35.19
N ASP A 160 -3.89 -5.87 36.03
CA ASP A 160 -3.69 -5.68 37.45
C ASP A 160 -2.54 -4.70 37.71
N PRO A 161 -2.65 -3.78 38.73
CA PRO A 161 -1.62 -2.81 39.05
C PRO A 161 -0.28 -3.43 39.53
N GLU A 162 -0.24 -4.76 39.76
CA GLU A 162 0.97 -5.46 40.26
C GLU A 162 1.90 -5.94 39.13
N ASP A 163 1.50 -5.82 37.85
CA ASP A 163 2.30 -6.23 36.67
C ASP A 163 2.94 -5.04 35.91
N ALA A 164 2.98 -3.84 36.49
CA ALA A 164 3.52 -2.62 35.87
C ALA A 164 4.88 -2.21 36.49
#